data_afb1090811273783e2e2a611e93c8389
#
_entry.id   afb1090811273783e2e2a611e93c8389
#
_cell.length_a   1.000
_cell.length_b   1.000
_cell.length_c   1.000
_cell.angle_alpha   90.00
_cell.angle_beta   90.00
_cell.angle_gamma   90.00
#
_symmetry.space_group_name_H-M   'P 1'
#
loop_
_entity.id
_entity.type
_entity.pdbx_description
1 polymer ?
#
loop_
_entity_poly.entity_id
_entity_poly.type
_entity_poly.pdbx_seq_one_letter_code
_entity_poly.pdbx_strand_id
1 'polypeptide(L)'
;MRPNHSLSYQRYSVRFATHLLGSLLALFLCGTFAIAPLHGQRKAVFDLNKALQQFEQQVKKGVAITFTLTSQGSKPQEGYTWLYGRRFMLSMPGMEVAFDGSTLRIINQSERTYTLMTPSEQDLTAMNPLAYIQKPSQRFRITERKSPRGTVVYRFVPMQGTNVLAGVKYYEVTFDQQSQAPKRVDLYFDLGEQVSYTIHKIQPKEHITSQSFTFAPQEYKSLEVVDLR
;
A
#
# COMPACT_ATOMS: atom_id res chain seq x y z
N MET A 1 35.09 12.96 -8.69
CA MET A 1 34.14 13.97 -9.19
C MET A 1 32.75 13.34 -9.23
N ARG A 2 31.87 13.74 -8.32
CA ARG A 2 30.47 13.28 -8.27
C ARG A 2 29.59 14.38 -8.87
N PRO A 3 28.65 14.11 -9.76
CA PRO A 3 27.68 15.10 -10.16
C PRO A 3 26.55 15.16 -9.13
N ASN A 4 26.39 16.34 -8.52
CA ASN A 4 25.24 16.73 -7.74
C ASN A 4 24.02 16.90 -8.66
N HIS A 5 22.99 16.10 -8.48
CA HIS A 5 21.66 16.41 -9.03
C HIS A 5 20.80 17.04 -7.94
N SER A 6 20.87 18.38 -7.87
CA SER A 6 19.90 19.18 -7.14
C SER A 6 18.59 19.23 -7.93
N LEU A 7 17.55 18.62 -7.42
CA LEU A 7 16.19 18.81 -7.94
C LEU A 7 15.67 20.17 -7.47
N SER A 8 15.63 21.13 -8.40
CA SER A 8 15.03 22.45 -8.21
C SER A 8 13.50 22.32 -8.21
N TYR A 9 12.89 22.59 -7.06
CA TYR A 9 11.45 22.82 -6.95
C TYR A 9 11.09 24.18 -7.58
N GLN A 10 10.42 24.16 -8.71
CA GLN A 10 9.89 25.35 -9.36
C GLN A 10 8.54 25.71 -8.72
N ARG A 11 8.56 26.80 -7.93
CA ARG A 11 7.36 27.42 -7.34
C ARG A 11 6.62 28.19 -8.43
N TYR A 12 5.43 27.76 -8.78
CA TYR A 12 4.50 28.57 -9.57
C TYR A 12 3.74 29.53 -8.63
N SER A 13 4.07 30.81 -8.74
CA SER A 13 3.30 31.89 -8.14
C SER A 13 2.17 32.30 -9.10
N VAL A 14 0.92 32.10 -8.66
CA VAL A 14 -0.26 32.61 -9.37
C VAL A 14 -0.50 34.05 -8.89
N ARG A 15 -0.34 35.01 -9.82
CA ARG A 15 -0.72 36.40 -9.60
C ARG A 15 -2.23 36.56 -9.82
N PHE A 16 -2.91 37.03 -8.79
CA PHE A 16 -4.28 37.53 -8.89
C PHE A 16 -4.25 38.93 -9.51
N ALA A 17 -4.93 39.13 -10.63
CA ALA A 17 -5.25 40.44 -11.19
C ALA A 17 -6.70 40.78 -10.84
N THR A 18 -6.86 41.80 -10.04
CA THR A 18 -8.13 42.47 -9.72
C THR A 18 -8.54 43.39 -10.86
N HIS A 19 -9.76 43.28 -11.37
CA HIS A 19 -10.44 44.40 -12.04
C HIS A 19 -11.85 44.54 -11.49
N LEU A 20 -12.08 45.78 -11.07
CA LEU A 20 -13.28 46.40 -10.52
C LEU A 20 -14.29 46.85 -11.62
N LEU A 21 -15.51 47.14 -11.16
CA LEU A 21 -16.62 47.92 -11.74
C LEU A 21 -17.50 47.16 -12.77
N GLY A 22 -18.75 47.13 -12.61
CA GLY A 22 -19.79 48.00 -12.09
C GLY A 22 -21.13 47.67 -12.73
N SER A 23 -22.16 47.94 -12.07
CA SER A 23 -23.53 48.34 -12.45
C SER A 23 -24.66 47.49 -11.94
N LEU A 24 -25.42 48.18 -11.10
CA LEU A 24 -26.79 47.90 -10.65
C LEU A 24 -27.72 47.53 -11.82
N LEU A 25 -28.52 46.51 -11.67
CA LEU A 25 -29.94 46.52 -12.10
C LEU A 25 -30.76 45.58 -11.25
N ALA A 26 -31.65 46.19 -10.44
CA ALA A 26 -32.67 45.45 -9.68
C ALA A 26 -33.76 44.95 -10.64
N LEU A 27 -34.08 43.67 -10.55
CA LEU A 27 -35.30 43.10 -11.13
C LEU A 27 -35.87 42.08 -10.13
N PHE A 28 -36.93 42.54 -9.48
CA PHE A 28 -37.85 41.74 -8.71
C PHE A 28 -38.51 40.69 -9.63
N LEU A 29 -38.26 39.43 -9.38
CA LEU A 29 -39.10 38.35 -9.94
C LEU A 29 -39.34 37.30 -8.87
N CYS A 30 -40.59 37.16 -8.51
CA CYS A 30 -41.14 36.04 -7.74
C CYS A 30 -40.66 34.72 -8.29
N GLY A 31 -39.72 34.08 -7.62
CA GLY A 31 -39.24 32.75 -7.94
C GLY A 31 -39.73 31.78 -6.88
N THR A 32 -40.64 30.92 -7.27
CA THR A 32 -41.05 29.72 -6.57
C THR A 32 -39.86 29.02 -5.93
N PHE A 33 -39.88 28.87 -4.61
CA PHE A 33 -38.96 28.01 -3.89
C PHE A 33 -39.20 26.57 -4.38
N ALA A 34 -38.45 26.15 -5.41
CA ALA A 34 -38.27 24.75 -5.71
C ALA A 34 -37.48 24.17 -4.55
N ILE A 35 -38.16 23.51 -3.63
CA ILE A 35 -37.54 22.63 -2.63
C ILE A 35 -36.92 21.51 -3.44
N ALA A 36 -35.63 21.67 -3.78
CA ALA A 36 -34.84 20.57 -4.34
C ALA A 36 -34.89 19.43 -3.30
N PRO A 37 -35.33 18.23 -3.71
CA PRO A 37 -35.29 17.11 -2.78
C PRO A 37 -33.84 16.96 -2.33
N LEU A 38 -33.60 17.11 -1.03
CA LEU A 38 -32.37 16.64 -0.41
C LEU A 38 -32.28 15.15 -0.71
N HIS A 39 -31.61 14.81 -1.80
CA HIS A 39 -31.14 13.45 -2.02
C HIS A 39 -30.14 13.20 -0.92
N GLY A 40 -30.64 12.67 0.20
CA GLY A 40 -29.81 12.12 1.25
C GLY A 40 -28.89 11.13 0.55
N GLN A 41 -27.62 11.53 0.39
CA GLN A 41 -26.58 10.60 -0.07
C GLN A 41 -26.65 9.41 0.88
N ARG A 42 -27.27 8.33 0.45
CA ARG A 42 -27.18 7.05 1.15
C ARG A 42 -25.68 6.82 1.29
N LYS A 43 -25.17 6.89 2.52
CA LYS A 43 -23.79 6.50 2.80
C LYS A 43 -23.62 5.13 2.19
N ALA A 44 -22.78 5.03 1.16
CA ALA A 44 -22.47 3.77 0.55
C ALA A 44 -22.00 2.83 1.66
N VAL A 45 -22.72 1.74 1.87
CA VAL A 45 -22.34 0.72 2.83
C VAL A 45 -21.01 0.16 2.31
N PHE A 46 -19.99 0.14 3.17
CA PHE A 46 -18.69 -0.43 2.81
C PHE A 46 -18.86 -1.92 2.50
N ASP A 47 -18.33 -2.36 1.38
CA ASP A 47 -18.35 -3.76 0.93
C ASP A 47 -16.90 -4.30 0.90
N LEU A 48 -16.57 -5.15 1.86
CA LEU A 48 -15.25 -5.75 1.97
C LEU A 48 -14.87 -6.57 0.73
N ASN A 49 -15.78 -7.36 0.19
CA ASN A 49 -15.49 -8.19 -0.99
C ASN A 49 -15.16 -7.33 -2.20
N LYS A 50 -15.92 -6.25 -2.39
CA LYS A 50 -15.66 -5.27 -3.45
C LYS A 50 -14.30 -4.57 -3.25
N ALA A 51 -13.97 -4.15 -2.04
CA ALA A 51 -12.70 -3.52 -1.71
C ALA A 51 -11.51 -4.45 -2.02
N LEU A 52 -11.59 -5.71 -1.61
CA LEU A 52 -10.57 -6.73 -1.88
C LEU A 52 -10.44 -7.03 -3.38
N GLN A 53 -11.56 -7.17 -4.09
CA GLN A 53 -11.54 -7.38 -5.55
C GLN A 53 -10.94 -6.18 -6.29
N GLN A 54 -11.28 -4.95 -5.91
CA GLN A 54 -10.72 -3.74 -6.52
C GLN A 54 -9.20 -3.70 -6.33
N PHE A 55 -8.72 -3.97 -5.13
CA PHE A 55 -7.29 -4.02 -4.87
C PHE A 55 -6.60 -5.12 -5.67
N GLU A 56 -7.16 -6.33 -5.73
CA GLU A 56 -6.63 -7.43 -6.55
C GLU A 56 -6.55 -7.07 -8.04
N GLN A 57 -7.57 -6.40 -8.58
CA GLN A 57 -7.57 -5.94 -9.98
C GLN A 57 -6.50 -4.87 -10.25
N GLN A 58 -6.27 -3.96 -9.30
CA GLN A 58 -5.18 -3.00 -9.40
C GLN A 58 -3.82 -3.70 -9.41
N VAL A 59 -3.60 -4.66 -8.51
CA VAL A 59 -2.35 -5.45 -8.47
C VAL A 59 -2.12 -6.25 -9.75
N LYS A 60 -3.18 -6.82 -10.36
CA LYS A 60 -3.07 -7.51 -11.66
C LYS A 60 -2.60 -6.60 -12.79
N LYS A 61 -2.95 -5.32 -12.74
CA LYS A 61 -2.54 -4.30 -13.73
C LYS A 61 -1.19 -3.66 -13.42
N GLY A 62 -0.74 -3.76 -12.20
CA GLY A 62 0.48 -3.16 -11.69
C GLY A 62 0.23 -1.90 -10.88
N VAL A 63 0.73 -1.88 -9.66
CA VAL A 63 0.64 -0.73 -8.74
C VAL A 63 1.97 -0.44 -8.07
N ALA A 64 2.19 0.85 -7.79
CA ALA A 64 3.22 1.33 -6.89
C ALA A 64 2.54 1.85 -5.62
N ILE A 65 3.09 1.47 -4.46
CA ILE A 65 2.56 1.80 -3.15
C ILE A 65 3.66 2.36 -2.29
N THR A 66 3.44 3.51 -1.67
CA THR A 66 4.32 4.07 -0.64
C THR A 66 3.70 3.88 0.72
N PHE A 67 4.52 3.55 1.70
CA PHE A 67 4.07 3.24 3.05
C PHE A 67 5.11 3.62 4.09
N THR A 68 4.68 3.74 5.35
CA THR A 68 5.56 3.76 6.53
C THR A 68 5.39 2.46 7.29
N LEU A 69 6.50 1.78 7.57
CA LEU A 69 6.60 0.65 8.49
C LEU A 69 6.88 1.17 9.90
N THR A 70 6.09 0.72 10.87
CA THR A 70 6.36 0.95 12.30
C THR A 70 6.34 -0.37 13.04
N SER A 71 7.31 -0.59 13.92
CA SER A 71 7.34 -1.70 14.86
C SER A 71 7.70 -1.20 16.26
N GLN A 72 7.34 -1.97 17.27
CA GLN A 72 7.62 -1.60 18.66
C GLN A 72 9.13 -1.45 18.89
N GLY A 73 9.55 -0.32 19.48
CA GLY A 73 10.94 -0.06 19.79
C GLY A 73 11.81 0.41 18.61
N SER A 74 11.28 0.49 17.40
CA SER A 74 12.00 0.93 16.19
C SER A 74 11.51 2.28 15.69
N LYS A 75 12.40 3.05 15.04
CA LYS A 75 11.99 4.27 14.33
C LYS A 75 11.12 3.91 13.11
N PRO A 76 10.12 4.73 12.79
CA PRO A 76 9.37 4.56 11.54
C PRO A 76 10.29 4.55 10.33
N GLN A 77 10.02 3.65 9.39
CA GLN A 77 10.79 3.50 8.14
C GLN A 77 9.87 3.72 6.95
N GLU A 78 10.26 4.62 6.06
CA GLU A 78 9.58 4.82 4.80
C GLU A 78 9.98 3.72 3.81
N GLY A 79 9.00 3.21 3.07
CA GLY A 79 9.22 2.19 2.06
C GLY A 79 8.32 2.37 0.85
N TYR A 80 8.68 1.68 -0.22
CA TYR A 80 7.82 1.56 -1.37
C TYR A 80 7.81 0.12 -1.89
N THR A 81 6.70 -0.26 -2.52
CA THR A 81 6.60 -1.56 -3.18
C THR A 81 5.91 -1.43 -4.54
N TRP A 82 6.33 -2.25 -5.49
CA TRP A 82 5.65 -2.47 -6.75
C TRP A 82 5.04 -3.86 -6.73
N LEU A 83 3.79 -3.97 -7.13
CA LEU A 83 3.07 -5.23 -7.21
C LEU A 83 2.55 -5.44 -8.63
N TYR A 84 2.74 -6.65 -9.16
CA TYR A 84 2.19 -7.06 -10.45
C TYR A 84 1.85 -8.57 -10.43
N GLY A 85 0.58 -8.88 -10.25
CA GLY A 85 0.15 -10.25 -10.00
C GLY A 85 0.80 -10.83 -8.76
N ARG A 86 1.61 -11.89 -8.92
CA ARG A 86 2.39 -12.48 -7.82
C ARG A 86 3.78 -11.86 -7.64
N ARG A 87 4.25 -11.09 -8.62
CA ARG A 87 5.57 -10.46 -8.58
C ARG A 87 5.55 -9.21 -7.72
N PHE A 88 6.64 -8.96 -7.05
CA PHE A 88 6.79 -7.72 -6.28
C PHE A 88 8.25 -7.27 -6.18
N MET A 89 8.42 -6.00 -5.98
CA MET A 89 9.65 -5.38 -5.51
C MET A 89 9.32 -4.55 -4.28
N LEU A 90 10.10 -4.69 -3.23
CA LEU A 90 10.00 -3.94 -1.99
C LEU A 90 11.34 -3.25 -1.75
N SER A 91 11.31 -1.96 -1.40
CA SER A 91 12.48 -1.21 -0.99
C SER A 91 12.20 -0.47 0.32
N MET A 92 13.12 -0.65 1.25
CA MET A 92 13.17 0.03 2.54
C MET A 92 14.62 0.41 2.86
N PRO A 93 14.89 1.33 3.79
CA PRO A 93 16.25 1.65 4.20
C PRO A 93 17.04 0.40 4.60
N GLY A 94 18.13 0.13 3.87
CA GLY A 94 19.02 -1.01 4.13
C GLY A 94 18.56 -2.36 3.58
N MET A 95 17.36 -2.48 3.01
CA MET A 95 16.85 -3.74 2.47
C MET A 95 16.06 -3.54 1.18
N GLU A 96 16.38 -4.34 0.18
CA GLU A 96 15.60 -4.45 -1.06
C GLU A 96 15.25 -5.91 -1.32
N VAL A 97 14.01 -6.14 -1.74
CA VAL A 97 13.49 -7.49 -2.02
C VAL A 97 12.83 -7.49 -3.40
N ALA A 98 13.13 -8.47 -4.23
CA ALA A 98 12.50 -8.65 -5.52
C ALA A 98 12.07 -10.10 -5.72
N PHE A 99 10.84 -10.31 -6.15
CA PHE A 99 10.31 -11.62 -6.54
C PHE A 99 9.79 -11.58 -7.97
N ASP A 100 10.39 -12.36 -8.86
CA ASP A 100 10.05 -12.40 -10.29
C ASP A 100 8.95 -13.42 -10.66
N GLY A 101 8.42 -14.12 -9.67
CA GLY A 101 7.45 -15.22 -9.84
C GLY A 101 8.05 -16.61 -9.61
N SER A 102 9.37 -16.73 -9.54
CA SER A 102 10.09 -17.99 -9.26
C SER A 102 11.18 -17.82 -8.20
N THR A 103 12.00 -16.79 -8.31
CA THR A 103 13.15 -16.54 -7.44
C THR A 103 12.92 -15.30 -6.60
N LEU A 104 13.12 -15.44 -5.30
CA LEU A 104 13.19 -14.34 -4.36
C LEU A 104 14.64 -13.89 -4.22
N ARG A 105 14.87 -12.59 -4.33
CA ARG A 105 16.16 -11.93 -4.25
C ARG A 105 16.11 -10.89 -3.13
N ILE A 106 17.09 -10.92 -2.24
CA ILE A 106 17.15 -10.01 -1.10
C ILE A 106 18.54 -9.37 -1.08
N ILE A 107 18.58 -8.05 -1.13
CA ILE A 107 19.77 -7.26 -0.82
C ILE A 107 19.62 -6.77 0.61
N ASN A 108 20.55 -7.16 1.49
CA ASN A 108 20.68 -6.65 2.84
C ASN A 108 21.99 -5.86 2.97
N GLN A 109 21.88 -4.53 3.03
CA GLN A 109 23.04 -3.65 3.07
C GLN A 109 23.79 -3.73 4.40
N SER A 110 23.10 -4.00 5.51
CA SER A 110 23.73 -4.12 6.82
C SER A 110 24.59 -5.37 6.96
N GLU A 111 24.13 -6.47 6.37
CA GLU A 111 24.84 -7.75 6.33
C GLU A 111 25.78 -7.86 5.13
N ARG A 112 25.66 -6.92 4.18
CA ARG A 112 26.39 -6.92 2.91
C ARG A 112 26.17 -8.20 2.10
N THR A 113 24.94 -8.72 2.09
CA THR A 113 24.57 -9.95 1.41
C THR A 113 23.59 -9.70 0.25
N TYR A 114 23.71 -10.54 -0.78
CA TYR A 114 22.74 -10.72 -1.84
C TYR A 114 22.28 -12.17 -1.84
N THR A 115 21.08 -12.40 -1.33
CA THR A 115 20.51 -13.76 -1.20
C THR A 115 19.57 -14.08 -2.35
N LEU A 116 19.73 -15.28 -2.92
CA LEU A 116 18.81 -15.87 -3.90
C LEU A 116 18.19 -17.12 -3.29
N MET A 117 16.87 -17.27 -3.40
CA MET A 117 16.19 -18.47 -2.91
C MET A 117 14.95 -18.80 -3.71
N THR A 118 14.54 -20.06 -3.67
CA THR A 118 13.21 -20.49 -4.11
C THR A 118 12.28 -20.39 -2.92
N PRO A 119 11.37 -19.36 -2.88
CA PRO A 119 10.60 -19.08 -1.68
C PRO A 119 9.41 -20.04 -1.53
N SER A 120 9.06 -20.37 -0.29
CA SER A 120 7.77 -20.91 0.07
C SER A 120 6.68 -19.82 0.02
N GLU A 121 5.40 -20.19 0.05
CA GLU A 121 4.29 -19.21 0.18
C GLU A 121 4.39 -18.42 1.49
N GLN A 122 4.96 -19.01 2.52
CA GLN A 122 5.17 -18.36 3.81
C GLN A 122 6.25 -17.28 3.73
N ASP A 123 7.37 -17.55 3.04
CA ASP A 123 8.42 -16.55 2.80
C ASP A 123 7.90 -15.37 2.00
N LEU A 124 7.12 -15.64 0.94
CA LEU A 124 6.51 -14.60 0.12
C LEU A 124 5.55 -13.71 0.91
N THR A 125 4.77 -14.33 1.81
CA THR A 125 3.82 -13.58 2.65
C THR A 125 4.56 -12.74 3.68
N ALA A 126 5.65 -13.25 4.27
CA ALA A 126 6.48 -12.50 5.22
C ALA A 126 7.17 -11.30 4.57
N MET A 127 7.60 -11.43 3.30
CA MET A 127 8.31 -10.37 2.58
C MET A 127 7.40 -9.39 1.84
N ASN A 128 6.12 -9.72 1.64
CA ASN A 128 5.16 -8.83 0.99
C ASN A 128 4.05 -8.43 1.97
N PRO A 129 4.13 -7.27 2.62
CA PRO A 129 3.17 -6.84 3.63
C PRO A 129 1.74 -6.70 3.10
N LEU A 130 1.57 -6.56 1.79
CA LEU A 130 0.28 -6.40 1.16
C LEU A 130 -0.31 -7.71 0.61
N ALA A 131 0.45 -8.83 0.71
CA ALA A 131 -0.08 -10.16 0.44
C ALA A 131 -1.26 -10.51 1.38
N TYR A 132 -1.27 -9.92 2.58
CA TYR A 132 -2.35 -10.06 3.55
C TYR A 132 -3.71 -9.52 3.07
N ILE A 133 -3.71 -8.57 2.13
CA ILE A 133 -4.94 -8.03 1.54
C ILE A 133 -5.43 -8.90 0.37
N GLN A 134 -4.55 -9.73 -0.19
CA GLN A 134 -4.87 -10.56 -1.34
C GLN A 134 -5.46 -11.90 -0.89
N LYS A 135 -6.72 -12.18 -1.28
CA LYS A 135 -7.41 -13.47 -1.06
C LYS A 135 -7.50 -13.96 0.41
N PRO A 136 -7.95 -13.15 1.36
CA PRO A 136 -8.00 -13.57 2.76
C PRO A 136 -9.13 -14.57 3.06
N SER A 137 -10.19 -14.63 2.24
CA SER A 137 -11.48 -15.24 2.60
C SER A 137 -11.47 -16.75 2.84
N GLN A 138 -10.52 -17.49 2.27
CA GLN A 138 -10.51 -18.96 2.35
C GLN A 138 -9.73 -19.52 3.56
N ARG A 139 -8.94 -18.69 4.23
CA ARG A 139 -8.01 -19.11 5.28
C ARG A 139 -8.17 -18.37 6.60
N PHE A 140 -9.09 -17.39 6.63
CA PHE A 140 -9.26 -16.50 7.78
C PHE A 140 -10.73 -16.37 8.17
N ARG A 141 -10.98 -16.36 9.48
CA ARG A 141 -12.25 -15.86 10.02
C ARG A 141 -12.16 -14.33 10.07
N ILE A 142 -13.14 -13.68 9.44
CA ILE A 142 -13.16 -12.22 9.28
C ILE A 142 -14.22 -11.63 10.21
N THR A 143 -13.88 -10.57 10.94
CA THR A 143 -14.82 -9.81 11.78
C THR A 143 -14.61 -8.32 11.60
N GLU A 144 -15.70 -7.55 11.45
CA GLU A 144 -15.64 -6.10 11.49
C GLU A 144 -15.36 -5.61 12.90
N ARG A 145 -14.59 -4.54 13.01
CA ARG A 145 -14.20 -3.91 14.28
C ARG A 145 -14.69 -2.46 14.32
N LYS A 146 -14.91 -1.93 15.53
CA LYS A 146 -15.15 -0.50 15.69
C LYS A 146 -13.97 0.28 15.12
N SER A 147 -14.27 1.30 14.32
CA SER A 147 -13.26 2.09 13.62
C SER A 147 -13.51 3.59 13.79
N PRO A 148 -12.50 4.44 13.63
CA PRO A 148 -12.67 5.87 13.54
C PRO A 148 -13.62 6.28 12.41
N ARG A 149 -14.23 7.46 12.52
CA ARG A 149 -15.12 8.00 11.48
C ARG A 149 -14.42 8.05 10.11
N GLY A 150 -15.10 7.57 9.08
CA GLY A 150 -14.57 7.57 7.70
C GLY A 150 -13.69 6.38 7.35
N THR A 151 -13.48 5.46 8.30
CA THR A 151 -12.74 4.20 8.06
C THR A 151 -13.57 2.99 8.47
N VAL A 152 -13.17 1.81 7.99
CA VAL A 152 -13.70 0.52 8.42
C VAL A 152 -12.52 -0.41 8.68
N VAL A 153 -12.55 -1.13 9.81
CA VAL A 153 -11.48 -2.06 10.18
C VAL A 153 -12.01 -3.48 10.19
N TYR A 154 -11.30 -4.37 9.51
CA TYR A 154 -11.57 -5.80 9.54
C TYR A 154 -10.41 -6.54 10.17
N ARG A 155 -10.74 -7.44 11.11
CA ARG A 155 -9.78 -8.37 11.71
C ARG A 155 -9.87 -9.72 11.02
N PHE A 156 -8.71 -10.26 10.68
CA PHE A 156 -8.50 -11.54 10.03
C PHE A 156 -7.77 -12.46 10.99
N VAL A 157 -8.43 -13.51 11.42
CA VAL A 157 -7.86 -14.51 12.35
C VAL A 157 -7.63 -15.80 11.57
N PRO A 158 -6.39 -16.33 11.51
CA PRO A 158 -6.11 -17.61 10.84
C PRO A 158 -7.04 -18.71 11.34
N MET A 159 -7.55 -19.53 10.43
CA MET A 159 -8.33 -20.72 10.79
C MET A 159 -7.39 -21.85 11.22
N GLN A 160 -7.84 -22.72 12.13
CA GLN A 160 -7.04 -23.86 12.56
C GLN A 160 -6.59 -24.72 11.38
N GLY A 161 -5.33 -25.17 11.40
CA GLY A 161 -4.75 -25.99 10.32
C GLY A 161 -4.25 -25.19 9.11
N THR A 162 -4.42 -23.87 9.10
CA THR A 162 -3.85 -23.02 8.05
C THR A 162 -2.53 -22.42 8.54
N ASN A 163 -1.42 -23.01 8.09
CA ASN A 163 -0.07 -22.48 8.41
C ASN A 163 0.28 -21.30 7.47
N VAL A 164 -0.60 -20.28 7.46
CA VAL A 164 -0.50 -19.20 6.45
C VAL A 164 0.52 -18.13 6.86
N LEU A 165 0.74 -17.96 8.16
CA LEU A 165 1.54 -16.85 8.70
C LEU A 165 2.24 -17.32 9.98
N ALA A 166 3.53 -17.64 9.89
CA ALA A 166 4.28 -18.04 11.08
C ALA A 166 4.29 -16.94 12.14
N GLY A 167 3.80 -17.26 13.34
CA GLY A 167 3.82 -16.36 14.49
C GLY A 167 2.81 -15.21 14.44
N VAL A 168 1.99 -15.07 13.39
CA VAL A 168 0.94 -14.04 13.34
C VAL A 168 -0.35 -14.58 13.96
N LYS A 169 -0.73 -14.02 15.09
CA LYS A 169 -1.97 -14.33 15.81
C LYS A 169 -3.21 -13.87 15.07
N TYR A 170 -3.19 -12.66 14.54
CA TYR A 170 -4.19 -12.06 13.66
C TYR A 170 -3.60 -10.82 13.00
N TYR A 171 -4.26 -10.35 11.96
CA TYR A 171 -3.98 -9.01 11.41
C TYR A 171 -5.26 -8.21 11.23
N GLU A 172 -5.11 -6.89 11.15
CA GLU A 172 -6.20 -5.96 10.88
C GLU A 172 -5.88 -5.14 9.63
N VAL A 173 -6.90 -4.93 8.82
CA VAL A 173 -6.82 -4.03 7.67
C VAL A 173 -7.81 -2.90 7.86
N THR A 174 -7.31 -1.68 7.84
CA THR A 174 -8.10 -0.46 7.83
C THR A 174 -8.31 0.00 6.41
N PHE A 175 -9.57 0.19 6.02
CA PHE A 175 -9.96 0.73 4.72
C PHE A 175 -10.56 2.12 4.89
N ASP A 176 -10.38 2.96 3.89
CA ASP A 176 -11.14 4.18 3.73
C ASP A 176 -12.58 3.84 3.30
N GLN A 177 -13.56 4.37 4.03
CA GLN A 177 -14.98 4.02 3.80
C GLN A 177 -15.51 4.52 2.44
N GLN A 178 -14.98 5.63 1.94
CA GLN A 178 -15.44 6.25 0.71
C GLN A 178 -14.74 5.67 -0.52
N SER A 179 -13.42 5.64 -0.52
CA SER A 179 -12.63 5.13 -1.65
C SER A 179 -12.51 3.61 -1.68
N GLN A 180 -12.83 2.93 -0.57
CA GLN A 180 -12.64 1.49 -0.34
C GLN A 180 -11.16 1.03 -0.44
N ALA A 181 -10.23 1.98 -0.49
CA ALA A 181 -8.81 1.68 -0.55
C ALA A 181 -8.25 1.28 0.83
N PRO A 182 -7.31 0.32 0.90
CA PRO A 182 -6.61 0.01 2.13
C PRO A 182 -5.73 1.19 2.55
N LYS A 183 -5.76 1.53 3.84
CA LYS A 183 -5.00 2.61 4.47
C LYS A 183 -3.92 2.10 5.41
N ARG A 184 -4.15 0.95 6.03
CA ARG A 184 -3.22 0.40 7.02
C ARG A 184 -3.39 -1.10 7.15
N VAL A 185 -2.29 -1.78 7.40
CA VAL A 185 -2.24 -3.19 7.80
C VAL A 185 -1.49 -3.28 9.12
N ASP A 186 -2.12 -3.86 10.14
CA ASP A 186 -1.53 -4.10 11.44
C ASP A 186 -1.40 -5.60 11.67
N LEU A 187 -0.18 -6.08 11.88
CA LEU A 187 0.13 -7.48 12.20
C LEU A 187 0.35 -7.61 13.71
N TYR A 188 -0.31 -8.57 14.32
CA TYR A 188 -0.19 -8.88 15.74
C TYR A 188 0.38 -10.29 15.90
N PHE A 189 1.55 -10.38 16.51
CA PHE A 189 2.27 -11.62 16.68
C PHE A 189 1.93 -12.32 18.01
N ASP A 190 2.22 -13.63 18.12
CA ASP A 190 1.92 -14.43 19.29
C ASP A 190 2.65 -13.95 20.55
N LEU A 191 3.87 -13.41 20.39
CA LEU A 191 4.68 -12.88 21.48
C LEU A 191 4.32 -11.44 21.89
N GLY A 192 3.25 -10.88 21.32
CA GLY A 192 2.76 -9.54 21.65
C GLY A 192 3.38 -8.41 20.83
N GLU A 193 4.28 -8.72 19.93
CA GLU A 193 4.83 -7.73 18.97
C GLU A 193 3.76 -7.25 18.00
N GLN A 194 3.87 -6.00 17.58
CA GLN A 194 3.02 -5.39 16.57
C GLN A 194 3.87 -4.74 15.48
N VAL A 195 3.51 -4.99 14.24
CA VAL A 195 4.07 -4.34 13.06
C VAL A 195 2.94 -3.70 12.25
N SER A 196 3.12 -2.45 11.86
CA SER A 196 2.08 -1.67 11.16
C SER A 196 2.64 -1.09 9.87
N TYR A 197 1.90 -1.26 8.79
CA TYR A 197 2.14 -0.65 7.48
C TYR A 197 1.08 0.42 7.24
N THR A 198 1.44 1.70 7.34
CA THR A 198 0.56 2.82 6.99
C THR A 198 0.75 3.16 5.53
N ILE A 199 -0.30 3.00 4.72
CA ILE A 199 -0.28 3.22 3.27
C ILE A 199 -0.57 4.70 2.99
N HIS A 200 0.35 5.37 2.32
CA HIS A 200 0.21 6.79 1.97
C HIS A 200 -0.39 6.97 0.58
N LYS A 201 0.07 6.16 -0.39
CA LYS A 201 -0.35 6.29 -1.78
C LYS A 201 -0.39 4.94 -2.48
N ILE A 202 -1.44 4.73 -3.26
CA ILE A 202 -1.57 3.63 -4.22
C ILE A 202 -1.78 4.28 -5.58
N GLN A 203 -0.92 3.96 -6.55
CA GLN A 203 -1.02 4.52 -7.90
C GLN A 203 -0.71 3.46 -8.95
N PRO A 204 -1.31 3.54 -10.14
CA PRO A 204 -0.93 2.67 -11.25
C PRO A 204 0.56 2.73 -11.51
N LYS A 205 1.17 1.61 -11.81
CA LYS A 205 2.56 1.50 -12.24
C LYS A 205 2.58 1.04 -13.69
N GLU A 206 2.93 1.96 -14.58
CA GLU A 206 3.08 1.68 -16.01
C GLU A 206 4.44 1.05 -16.33
N HIS A 207 4.54 0.43 -17.50
CA HIS A 207 5.77 -0.16 -18.05
C HIS A 207 6.46 -1.18 -17.13
N ILE A 208 5.67 -2.04 -16.47
CA ILE A 208 6.22 -3.16 -15.72
C ILE A 208 6.66 -4.27 -16.68
N THR A 209 7.95 -4.62 -16.63
CA THR A 209 8.54 -5.75 -17.36
C THR A 209 9.03 -6.82 -16.38
N SER A 210 9.46 -7.98 -16.87
CA SER A 210 10.10 -9.00 -16.03
C SER A 210 11.37 -8.47 -15.35
N GLN A 211 12.11 -7.59 -16.01
CA GLN A 211 13.30 -6.95 -15.46
C GLN A 211 13.01 -6.01 -14.29
N SER A 212 11.77 -5.53 -14.15
CA SER A 212 11.35 -4.68 -13.01
C SER A 212 11.40 -5.42 -11.65
N PHE A 213 11.59 -6.75 -11.66
CA PHE A 213 11.62 -7.60 -10.46
C PHE A 213 12.94 -8.32 -10.29
N THR A 214 14.03 -7.74 -10.81
CA THR A 214 15.40 -8.24 -10.66
C THR A 214 16.32 -7.06 -10.33
N PHE A 215 17.50 -7.36 -9.81
CA PHE A 215 18.54 -6.36 -9.56
C PHE A 215 19.57 -6.39 -10.67
N ALA A 216 20.07 -5.22 -11.06
CA ALA A 216 21.17 -5.13 -11.99
C ALA A 216 22.49 -5.56 -11.32
N PRO A 217 23.44 -6.21 -12.04
CA PRO A 217 24.67 -6.72 -11.46
C PRO A 217 25.47 -5.69 -10.64
N GLN A 218 25.44 -4.41 -11.02
CA GLN A 218 26.12 -3.34 -10.32
C GLN A 218 25.55 -3.06 -8.92
N GLU A 219 24.30 -3.44 -8.63
CA GLU A 219 23.63 -3.20 -7.34
C GLU A 219 24.12 -4.16 -6.27
N TYR A 220 24.62 -5.36 -6.67
CA TYR A 220 25.07 -6.38 -5.73
C TYR A 220 26.53 -6.86 -5.94
N LYS A 221 27.28 -6.31 -6.89
CA LYS A 221 28.67 -6.74 -7.20
C LYS A 221 29.65 -6.70 -6.04
N SER A 222 29.37 -5.86 -5.02
CA SER A 222 30.20 -5.69 -3.80
C SER A 222 29.66 -6.44 -2.59
N LEU A 223 28.60 -7.24 -2.79
CA LEU A 223 27.94 -8.00 -1.74
C LEU A 223 28.36 -9.48 -1.81
N GLU A 224 28.32 -10.15 -0.67
CA GLU A 224 28.44 -11.60 -0.64
C GLU A 224 27.19 -12.25 -1.24
N VAL A 225 27.39 -13.15 -2.22
CA VAL A 225 26.27 -13.85 -2.86
C VAL A 225 25.98 -15.14 -2.11
N VAL A 226 24.78 -15.26 -1.57
CA VAL A 226 24.25 -16.44 -0.88
C VAL A 226 23.19 -17.08 -1.75
N ASP A 227 23.50 -18.18 -2.41
CA ASP A 227 22.56 -18.92 -3.27
C ASP A 227 21.97 -20.12 -2.53
N LEU A 228 20.67 -20.06 -2.23
CA LEU A 228 19.88 -21.05 -1.49
C LEU A 228 18.84 -21.76 -2.38
N ARG A 229 19.02 -21.72 -3.70
CA ARG A 229 18.07 -22.35 -4.65
C ARG A 229 18.31 -23.85 -4.80
#